data_f9bc84b346e89ed2865ff25bab7fb0be
#
_entry.id   f9bc84b346e89ed2865ff25bab7fb0be
#
_cell.length_a   1.000
_cell.length_b   1.000
_cell.length_c   1.000
_cell.angle_alpha   90.00
_cell.angle_beta   90.00
_cell.angle_gamma   90.00
#
_symmetry.space_group_name_H-M   'P 1'
#
loop_
_entity.id
_entity.type
_entity.pdbx_description
1 polymer ?
#
loop_
_entity_poly.entity_id
_entity_poly.type
_entity_poly.pdbx_seq_one_letter_code
_entity_poly.pdbx_strand_id
1 'polypeptide(L)'
;MQALLKLTNFVSKTFALWAIVFALLAFLFPEQFKIFAPYIPYLLGLVMFGMGMTLTFADFSEVAKHPKSVFIGVAGQFIIMPAIAFGLAKAFDLPADLAVGVILVGSCPGGTSSNVMTYLAKGNTALSVACTTISTLLSPVLTPAIFYVLASQWLDIDAGAMFMSVLKMVLFPIFLGLVVRALFKKQVEQASQTMPLVSVISIVLILAAVVAVSKDKIIESGLLIFSVVVLHNCLGYLIGYFAAKLFKLNTADSKAVAIEVGMQNSGLGAALAAAHFNPIAAVPSALFSFWHNVSGPILANIFSNIKNEK
;
A
#
# COMPACT_ATOMS: atom_id res chain seq x y z
N MET A 1 -1.41 -15.25 25.54
CA MET A 1 -1.59 -13.85 25.11
C MET A 1 -0.25 -13.10 25.05
N GLN A 2 0.49 -12.94 26.15
CA GLN A 2 1.77 -12.18 26.15
C GLN A 2 2.82 -12.70 25.15
N ALA A 3 3.01 -14.01 25.02
CA ALA A 3 3.94 -14.59 24.05
C ALA A 3 3.54 -14.30 22.61
N LEU A 4 2.24 -14.38 22.30
CA LEU A 4 1.70 -14.05 20.98
C LEU A 4 1.87 -12.56 20.64
N LEU A 5 1.67 -11.66 21.60
CA LEU A 5 1.91 -10.22 21.42
C LEU A 5 3.38 -9.89 21.20
N LYS A 6 4.29 -10.58 21.92
CA LYS A 6 5.73 -10.45 21.68
C LYS A 6 6.11 -10.91 20.27
N LEU A 7 5.55 -12.04 19.82
CA LEU A 7 5.75 -12.55 18.46
C LEU A 7 5.20 -11.56 17.42
N THR A 8 3.97 -11.07 17.60
CA THR A 8 3.36 -10.07 16.71
C THR A 8 4.25 -8.84 16.58
N ASN A 9 4.72 -8.28 17.70
CA ASN A 9 5.60 -7.12 17.70
C ASN A 9 6.96 -7.40 17.03
N PHE A 10 7.54 -8.58 17.26
CA PHE A 10 8.79 -8.97 16.63
C PHE A 10 8.62 -9.09 15.12
N VAL A 11 7.62 -9.86 14.66
CA VAL A 11 7.37 -10.10 13.23
C VAL A 11 7.02 -8.79 12.50
N SER A 12 6.21 -7.93 13.11
CA SER A 12 5.86 -6.62 12.52
C SER A 12 7.07 -5.69 12.40
N LYS A 13 7.93 -5.64 13.42
CA LYS A 13 9.17 -4.82 13.38
C LYS A 13 10.21 -5.34 12.40
N THR A 14 10.19 -6.63 12.11
CA THR A 14 11.13 -7.30 11.19
C THR A 14 10.48 -7.62 9.84
N PHE A 15 9.38 -6.95 9.47
CA PHE A 15 8.65 -7.22 8.23
C PHE A 15 9.54 -7.28 6.99
N ALA A 16 10.43 -6.28 6.81
CA ALA A 16 11.34 -6.22 5.66
C ALA A 16 12.25 -7.47 5.58
N LEU A 17 12.72 -7.98 6.72
CA LEU A 17 13.51 -9.21 6.78
C LEU A 17 12.69 -10.41 6.29
N TRP A 18 11.45 -10.57 6.77
CA TRP A 18 10.57 -11.65 6.35
C TRP A 18 10.22 -11.56 4.87
N ALA A 19 9.98 -10.35 4.37
CA ALA A 19 9.74 -10.10 2.95
C ALA A 19 10.93 -10.56 2.09
N ILE A 20 12.18 -10.23 2.49
CA ILE A 20 13.40 -10.68 1.79
C ILE A 20 13.54 -12.21 1.85
N VAL A 21 13.45 -12.79 3.04
CA VAL A 21 13.66 -14.23 3.25
C VAL A 21 12.66 -15.02 2.40
N PHE A 22 11.37 -14.68 2.45
CA PHE A 22 10.37 -15.41 1.69
C PHE A 22 10.42 -15.12 0.19
N ALA A 23 10.81 -13.92 -0.23
CA ALA A 23 11.07 -13.62 -1.64
C ALA A 23 12.24 -14.46 -2.18
N LEU A 24 13.34 -14.59 -1.42
CA LEU A 24 14.48 -15.43 -1.79
C LEU A 24 14.08 -16.92 -1.83
N LEU A 25 13.35 -17.41 -0.82
CA LEU A 25 12.85 -18.77 -0.82
C LEU A 25 11.94 -19.05 -2.01
N ALA A 26 11.03 -18.13 -2.34
CA ALA A 26 10.13 -18.23 -3.48
C ALA A 26 10.89 -18.18 -4.82
N PHE A 27 11.97 -17.42 -4.89
CA PHE A 27 12.84 -17.35 -6.05
C PHE A 27 13.64 -18.66 -6.25
N LEU A 28 14.14 -19.26 -5.16
CA LEU A 28 14.89 -20.51 -5.19
C LEU A 28 13.98 -21.74 -5.39
N PHE A 29 12.82 -21.75 -4.75
CA PHE A 29 11.86 -22.85 -4.72
C PHE A 29 10.47 -22.44 -5.24
N PRO A 30 10.34 -22.02 -6.51
CA PRO A 30 9.11 -21.38 -7.00
C PRO A 30 7.88 -22.30 -6.93
N GLU A 31 8.03 -23.59 -7.16
CA GLU A 31 6.89 -24.53 -7.17
C GLU A 31 6.14 -24.60 -5.83
N GLN A 32 6.85 -24.42 -4.71
CA GLN A 32 6.27 -24.43 -3.37
C GLN A 32 5.43 -23.17 -3.10
N PHE A 33 5.72 -22.06 -3.78
CA PHE A 33 5.06 -20.79 -3.55
C PHE A 33 4.03 -20.42 -4.65
N LYS A 34 4.13 -20.97 -5.85
CA LYS A 34 3.12 -20.81 -6.92
C LYS A 34 1.72 -21.22 -6.47
N ILE A 35 1.62 -22.19 -5.55
CA ILE A 35 0.35 -22.65 -5.01
C ILE A 35 -0.46 -21.55 -4.31
N PHE A 36 0.20 -20.48 -3.85
CA PHE A 36 -0.46 -19.34 -3.19
C PHE A 36 -1.02 -18.32 -4.19
N ALA A 37 -0.63 -18.36 -5.46
CA ALA A 37 -1.07 -17.38 -6.45
C ALA A 37 -2.60 -17.25 -6.58
N PRO A 38 -3.40 -18.34 -6.64
CA PRO A 38 -4.85 -18.25 -6.68
C PRO A 38 -5.48 -17.64 -5.41
N TYR A 39 -4.74 -17.63 -4.30
CA TYR A 39 -5.20 -17.13 -3.01
C TYR A 39 -4.86 -15.66 -2.74
N ILE A 40 -4.12 -14.99 -3.64
CA ILE A 40 -3.75 -13.57 -3.47
C ILE A 40 -4.95 -12.67 -3.14
N PRO A 41 -6.11 -12.76 -3.84
CA PRO A 41 -7.28 -11.95 -3.51
C PRO A 41 -7.82 -12.19 -2.09
N TYR A 42 -7.80 -13.44 -1.62
CA TYR A 42 -8.28 -13.80 -0.28
C TYR A 42 -7.30 -13.35 0.82
N LEU A 43 -5.99 -13.47 0.57
CA LEU A 43 -4.96 -12.97 1.48
C LEU A 43 -5.07 -11.45 1.65
N LEU A 44 -5.30 -10.71 0.55
CA LEU A 44 -5.57 -9.27 0.61
C LEU A 44 -6.87 -9.00 1.38
N GLY A 45 -7.94 -9.74 1.09
CA GLY A 45 -9.22 -9.62 1.80
C GLY A 45 -9.07 -9.79 3.31
N LEU A 46 -8.21 -10.72 3.75
CA LEU A 46 -7.92 -10.93 5.17
C LEU A 46 -7.19 -9.73 5.79
N VAL A 47 -6.26 -9.11 5.07
CA VAL A 47 -5.60 -7.86 5.50
C VAL A 47 -6.63 -6.72 5.62
N MET A 48 -7.51 -6.57 4.63
CA MET A 48 -8.53 -5.53 4.61
C MET A 48 -9.60 -5.74 5.69
N PHE A 49 -9.97 -6.99 5.97
CA PHE A 49 -10.83 -7.33 7.10
C PHE A 49 -10.21 -6.91 8.44
N GLY A 50 -8.91 -7.21 8.63
CA GLY A 50 -8.15 -6.75 9.79
C GLY A 50 -8.16 -5.22 9.92
N MET A 51 -7.98 -4.50 8.81
CA MET A 51 -8.12 -3.04 8.78
C MET A 51 -9.51 -2.61 9.23
N GLY A 52 -10.58 -3.22 8.70
CA GLY A 52 -11.96 -2.91 9.10
C GLY A 52 -12.21 -3.11 10.60
N MET A 53 -11.62 -4.13 11.21
CA MET A 53 -11.72 -4.36 12.66
C MET A 53 -11.00 -3.30 13.50
N THR A 54 -10.03 -2.59 12.95
CA THR A 54 -9.30 -1.54 13.68
C THR A 54 -9.89 -0.15 13.50
N LEU A 55 -10.65 0.11 12.42
CA LEU A 55 -11.28 1.41 12.17
C LEU A 55 -12.30 1.80 13.24
N THR A 56 -12.33 3.09 13.60
CA THR A 56 -13.21 3.66 14.61
C THR A 56 -13.99 4.85 14.05
N PHE A 57 -15.12 5.21 14.71
CA PHE A 57 -15.82 6.46 14.38
C PHE A 57 -14.95 7.71 14.60
N ALA A 58 -13.99 7.65 15.52
CA ALA A 58 -13.05 8.75 15.75
C ALA A 58 -12.20 9.05 14.52
N ASP A 59 -11.83 8.02 13.74
CA ASP A 59 -11.04 8.19 12.52
C ASP A 59 -11.81 9.01 11.47
N PHE A 60 -13.13 8.82 11.37
CA PHE A 60 -13.99 9.64 10.51
C PHE A 60 -14.21 11.06 11.06
N SER A 61 -14.20 11.24 12.37
CA SER A 61 -14.30 12.56 13.00
C SER A 61 -13.08 13.42 12.67
N GLU A 62 -11.89 12.85 12.53
CA GLU A 62 -10.68 13.59 12.15
C GLU A 62 -10.78 14.17 10.73
N VAL A 63 -11.48 13.50 9.82
CA VAL A 63 -11.79 14.05 8.47
C VAL A 63 -12.56 15.35 8.59
N ALA A 64 -13.57 15.39 9.46
CA ALA A 64 -14.40 16.59 9.67
C ALA A 64 -13.65 17.74 10.36
N LYS A 65 -12.67 17.42 11.22
CA LYS A 65 -11.85 18.41 11.92
C LYS A 65 -10.78 19.05 11.04
N HIS A 66 -10.20 18.29 10.11
CA HIS A 66 -9.09 18.70 9.27
C HIS A 66 -9.36 18.50 7.76
N PRO A 67 -10.50 18.97 7.21
CA PRO A 67 -10.94 18.64 5.85
C PRO A 67 -9.94 19.09 4.78
N LYS A 68 -9.29 20.23 4.97
CA LYS A 68 -8.27 20.76 4.05
C LYS A 68 -7.06 19.82 3.98
N SER A 69 -6.51 19.40 5.12
CA SER A 69 -5.32 18.55 5.17
C SER A 69 -5.61 17.16 4.61
N VAL A 70 -6.80 16.59 4.91
CA VAL A 70 -7.24 15.31 4.37
C VAL A 70 -7.44 15.42 2.85
N PHE A 71 -8.09 16.45 2.36
CA PHE A 71 -8.27 16.67 0.92
C PHE A 71 -6.93 16.75 0.19
N ILE A 72 -5.95 17.49 0.73
CA ILE A 72 -4.62 17.61 0.13
C ILE A 72 -3.90 16.24 0.13
N GLY A 73 -3.97 15.49 1.22
CA GLY A 73 -3.36 14.17 1.30
C GLY A 73 -3.97 13.17 0.31
N VAL A 74 -5.31 13.10 0.25
CA VAL A 74 -6.03 12.19 -0.66
C VAL A 74 -5.88 12.60 -2.11
N ALA A 75 -6.01 13.90 -2.42
CA ALA A 75 -5.78 14.42 -3.78
C ALA A 75 -4.32 14.19 -4.21
N GLY A 76 -3.36 14.45 -3.31
CA GLY A 76 -1.94 14.16 -3.54
C GLY A 76 -1.71 12.68 -3.87
N GLN A 77 -2.35 11.78 -3.13
CA GLN A 77 -2.27 10.35 -3.38
C GLN A 77 -2.71 9.98 -4.81
N PHE A 78 -3.87 10.43 -5.24
CA PHE A 78 -4.46 10.05 -6.52
C PHE A 78 -4.03 10.92 -7.72
N ILE A 79 -3.24 11.97 -7.50
CA ILE A 79 -2.67 12.80 -8.55
C ILE A 79 -1.16 12.58 -8.68
N ILE A 80 -0.41 12.72 -7.58
CA ILE A 80 1.06 12.70 -7.59
C ILE A 80 1.57 11.32 -7.96
N MET A 81 1.11 10.28 -7.29
CA MET A 81 1.65 8.94 -7.49
C MET A 81 1.33 8.36 -8.87
N PRO A 82 0.08 8.46 -9.39
CA PRO A 82 -0.19 8.03 -10.76
C PRO A 82 0.60 8.81 -11.81
N ALA A 83 0.75 10.13 -11.62
CA ALA A 83 1.51 10.97 -12.54
C ALA A 83 3.01 10.61 -12.56
N ILE A 84 3.62 10.38 -11.40
CA ILE A 84 5.01 9.90 -11.31
C ILE A 84 5.14 8.53 -11.98
N ALA A 85 4.21 7.60 -11.68
CA ALA A 85 4.21 6.25 -12.27
C ALA A 85 4.17 6.30 -13.80
N PHE A 86 3.25 7.09 -14.34
CA PHE A 86 3.12 7.32 -15.78
C PHE A 86 4.38 7.94 -16.38
N GLY A 87 4.92 9.00 -15.74
CA GLY A 87 6.14 9.67 -16.18
C GLY A 87 7.34 8.72 -16.20
N LEU A 88 7.51 7.89 -15.16
CA LEU A 88 8.58 6.89 -15.08
C LEU A 88 8.39 5.77 -16.11
N ALA A 89 7.15 5.29 -16.33
CA ALA A 89 6.88 4.29 -17.34
C ALA A 89 7.29 4.76 -18.75
N LYS A 90 7.03 6.03 -19.07
CA LYS A 90 7.43 6.67 -20.32
C LYS A 90 8.94 6.95 -20.38
N ALA A 91 9.51 7.52 -19.31
CA ALA A 91 10.91 7.91 -19.28
C ALA A 91 11.88 6.72 -19.41
N PHE A 92 11.49 5.58 -18.85
CA PHE A 92 12.27 4.34 -18.92
C PHE A 92 11.84 3.40 -20.04
N ASP A 93 10.90 3.81 -20.90
CA ASP A 93 10.35 3.02 -22.00
C ASP A 93 10.01 1.59 -21.59
N LEU A 94 9.23 1.48 -20.49
CA LEU A 94 8.95 0.19 -19.88
C LEU A 94 8.10 -0.69 -20.82
N PRO A 95 8.39 -2.02 -20.90
CA PRO A 95 7.50 -2.97 -21.53
C PRO A 95 6.07 -2.88 -21.00
N ALA A 96 5.07 -3.13 -21.85
CA ALA A 96 3.66 -2.88 -21.56
C ALA A 96 3.18 -3.44 -20.21
N ASP A 97 3.46 -4.70 -19.93
CA ASP A 97 3.05 -5.33 -18.65
C ASP A 97 3.69 -4.66 -17.42
N LEU A 98 4.95 -4.22 -17.53
CA LEU A 98 5.66 -3.56 -16.45
C LEU A 98 5.21 -2.10 -16.27
N ALA A 99 4.97 -1.38 -17.39
CA ALA A 99 4.39 -0.03 -17.36
C ALA A 99 3.02 -0.05 -16.67
N VAL A 100 2.16 -0.99 -17.07
CA VAL A 100 0.85 -1.21 -16.47
C VAL A 100 0.97 -1.52 -14.97
N GLY A 101 1.91 -2.38 -14.56
CA GLY A 101 2.14 -2.70 -13.16
C GLY A 101 2.61 -1.51 -12.31
N VAL A 102 3.50 -0.66 -12.84
CA VAL A 102 3.96 0.58 -12.16
C VAL A 102 2.82 1.58 -12.04
N ILE A 103 2.03 1.80 -13.11
CA ILE A 103 0.89 2.73 -13.09
C ILE A 103 -0.20 2.21 -12.14
N LEU A 104 -0.42 0.89 -12.11
CA LEU A 104 -1.42 0.28 -11.23
C LEU A 104 -1.08 0.51 -9.75
N VAL A 105 0.17 0.22 -9.32
CA VAL A 105 0.56 0.48 -7.93
C VAL A 105 0.50 1.97 -7.60
N GLY A 106 0.85 2.85 -8.54
CA GLY A 106 0.73 4.30 -8.37
C GLY A 106 -0.71 4.78 -8.26
N SER A 107 -1.67 4.07 -8.87
CA SER A 107 -3.11 4.39 -8.82
C SER A 107 -3.83 3.79 -7.61
N CYS A 108 -3.14 3.00 -6.77
CA CYS A 108 -3.70 2.45 -5.53
C CYS A 108 -3.85 3.51 -4.44
N PRO A 109 -4.69 3.29 -3.42
CA PRO A 109 -4.78 4.15 -2.25
C PRO A 109 -3.52 4.07 -1.39
N GLY A 110 -3.41 4.91 -0.36
CA GLY A 110 -2.35 4.86 0.65
C GLY A 110 -2.28 3.51 1.37
N GLY A 111 -1.08 3.12 1.76
CA GLY A 111 -0.83 1.86 2.48
C GLY A 111 -0.98 2.02 3.99
N THR A 112 -1.58 1.06 4.67
CA THR A 112 -1.81 1.11 6.14
C THR A 112 -0.52 1.24 6.98
N SER A 113 0.63 0.84 6.45
CA SER A 113 1.93 1.01 7.12
C SER A 113 2.36 2.47 7.21
N SER A 114 1.81 3.38 6.39
CA SER A 114 2.05 4.82 6.46
C SER A 114 1.72 5.40 7.85
N ASN A 115 0.67 4.89 8.49
CA ASN A 115 0.22 5.35 9.81
C ASN A 115 1.31 5.13 10.88
N VAL A 116 1.96 3.97 10.85
CA VAL A 116 3.06 3.63 11.77
C VAL A 116 4.29 4.50 11.48
N MET A 117 4.61 4.69 10.20
CA MET A 117 5.73 5.53 9.79
C MET A 117 5.51 7.00 10.16
N THR A 118 4.28 7.50 10.00
CA THR A 118 3.89 8.85 10.42
C THR A 118 4.04 9.04 11.93
N TYR A 119 3.65 8.06 12.72
CA TYR A 119 3.85 8.09 14.17
C TYR A 119 5.35 8.15 14.53
N LEU A 120 6.17 7.30 13.93
CA LEU A 120 7.63 7.29 14.15
C LEU A 120 8.30 8.58 13.69
N ALA A 121 7.79 9.22 12.63
CA ALA A 121 8.23 10.50 12.10
C ALA A 121 7.84 11.70 13.00
N LYS A 122 7.08 11.48 14.06
CA LYS A 122 6.43 12.54 14.86
C LYS A 122 5.53 13.45 13.98
N GLY A 123 4.89 12.86 12.97
CA GLY A 123 3.87 13.51 12.13
C GLY A 123 2.48 13.43 12.76
N ASN A 124 1.48 13.97 12.06
CA ASN A 124 0.08 13.89 12.47
C ASN A 124 -0.49 12.52 12.10
N THR A 125 -0.48 11.59 13.06
CA THR A 125 -0.95 10.21 12.85
C THR A 125 -2.46 10.17 12.59
N ALA A 126 -3.25 11.03 13.23
CA ALA A 126 -4.69 11.09 13.02
C ALA A 126 -5.01 11.49 11.58
N LEU A 127 -4.28 12.46 11.03
CA LEU A 127 -4.39 12.86 9.62
C LEU A 127 -4.02 11.69 8.68
N SER A 128 -2.93 10.95 8.97
CA SER A 128 -2.50 9.80 8.18
C SER A 128 -3.60 8.74 8.13
N VAL A 129 -4.16 8.36 9.29
CA VAL A 129 -5.28 7.39 9.37
C VAL A 129 -6.49 7.87 8.58
N ALA A 130 -6.84 9.15 8.69
CA ALA A 130 -7.96 9.74 7.94
C ALA A 130 -7.71 9.68 6.42
N CYS A 131 -6.51 10.02 5.95
CA CYS A 131 -6.15 9.95 4.53
C CYS A 131 -6.19 8.52 4.00
N THR A 132 -5.57 7.56 4.71
CA THR A 132 -5.61 6.13 4.35
C THR A 132 -7.05 5.63 4.28
N THR A 133 -7.88 5.98 5.26
CA THR A 133 -9.29 5.56 5.29
C THR A 133 -10.07 6.09 4.10
N ILE A 134 -9.99 7.40 3.85
CA ILE A 134 -10.73 8.02 2.74
C ILE A 134 -10.22 7.53 1.38
N SER A 135 -8.90 7.48 1.19
CA SER A 135 -8.34 6.97 -0.07
C SER A 135 -8.74 5.51 -0.33
N THR A 136 -8.77 4.67 0.69
CA THR A 136 -9.21 3.27 0.58
C THR A 136 -10.70 3.17 0.24
N LEU A 137 -11.56 4.00 0.84
CA LEU A 137 -13.00 4.02 0.53
C LEU A 137 -13.28 4.53 -0.90
N LEU A 138 -12.46 5.44 -1.41
CA LEU A 138 -12.57 5.97 -2.78
C LEU A 138 -11.93 5.04 -3.83
N SER A 139 -11.08 4.11 -3.42
CA SER A 139 -10.29 3.28 -4.33
C SER A 139 -11.10 2.45 -5.33
N PRO A 140 -12.31 1.94 -5.04
CA PRO A 140 -13.07 1.19 -6.05
C PRO A 140 -13.40 2.02 -7.30
N VAL A 141 -13.57 3.31 -7.13
CA VAL A 141 -13.85 4.24 -8.24
C VAL A 141 -12.57 4.84 -8.79
N LEU A 142 -11.75 5.44 -7.91
CA LEU A 142 -10.60 6.24 -8.35
C LEU A 142 -9.46 5.38 -8.90
N THR A 143 -9.15 4.23 -8.28
CA THR A 143 -8.07 3.36 -8.76
C THR A 143 -8.33 2.87 -10.19
N PRO A 144 -9.47 2.21 -10.52
CA PRO A 144 -9.74 1.78 -11.88
C PRO A 144 -9.87 2.92 -12.88
N ALA A 145 -10.49 4.05 -12.48
CA ALA A 145 -10.69 5.19 -13.37
C ALA A 145 -9.36 5.85 -13.77
N ILE A 146 -8.50 6.15 -12.80
CA ILE A 146 -7.18 6.77 -13.04
C ILE A 146 -6.31 5.80 -13.82
N PHE A 147 -6.30 4.55 -13.42
CA PHE A 147 -5.53 3.51 -14.09
C PHE A 147 -5.96 3.33 -15.56
N TYR A 148 -7.27 3.29 -15.84
CA TYR A 148 -7.80 3.24 -17.19
C TYR A 148 -7.31 4.42 -18.05
N VAL A 149 -7.43 5.65 -17.54
CA VAL A 149 -7.01 6.86 -18.27
C VAL A 149 -5.51 6.83 -18.58
N LEU A 150 -4.67 6.37 -17.67
CA LEU A 150 -3.22 6.43 -17.83
C LEU A 150 -2.63 5.21 -18.55
N ALA A 151 -3.18 4.01 -18.33
CA ALA A 151 -2.56 2.76 -18.77
C ALA A 151 -3.19 2.15 -20.02
N SER A 152 -4.37 2.59 -20.47
CA SER A 152 -5.07 2.04 -21.65
C SER A 152 -4.31 2.18 -22.98
N GLN A 153 -3.28 3.03 -23.01
CA GLN A 153 -2.40 3.10 -24.20
C GLN A 153 -1.44 1.90 -24.32
N TRP A 154 -1.25 1.10 -23.28
CA TRP A 154 -0.39 -0.08 -23.28
C TRP A 154 -1.16 -1.39 -23.38
N LEU A 155 -2.30 -1.51 -22.69
CA LEU A 155 -3.14 -2.70 -22.67
C LEU A 155 -4.62 -2.31 -22.59
N ASP A 156 -5.50 -3.19 -23.08
CA ASP A 156 -6.94 -3.07 -22.85
C ASP A 156 -7.27 -3.28 -21.38
N ILE A 157 -8.03 -2.35 -20.81
CA ILE A 157 -8.36 -2.32 -19.38
C ILE A 157 -9.88 -2.35 -19.22
N ASP A 158 -10.38 -3.39 -18.55
CA ASP A 158 -11.76 -3.44 -18.08
C ASP A 158 -11.87 -2.78 -16.70
N ALA A 159 -12.11 -1.45 -16.69
CA ALA A 159 -12.28 -0.68 -15.47
C ALA A 159 -13.50 -1.15 -14.64
N GLY A 160 -14.55 -1.69 -15.29
CA GLY A 160 -15.73 -2.23 -14.62
C GLY A 160 -15.42 -3.50 -13.85
N ALA A 161 -14.70 -4.45 -14.45
CA ALA A 161 -14.25 -5.66 -13.77
C ALA A 161 -13.29 -5.33 -12.62
N MET A 162 -12.39 -4.34 -12.81
CA MET A 162 -11.50 -3.88 -11.74
C MET A 162 -12.27 -3.22 -10.59
N PHE A 163 -13.26 -2.37 -10.88
CA PHE A 163 -14.14 -1.79 -9.86
C PHE A 163 -14.77 -2.89 -8.99
N MET A 164 -15.35 -3.92 -9.61
CA MET A 164 -15.94 -5.04 -8.89
C MET A 164 -14.90 -5.83 -8.08
N SER A 165 -13.69 -5.97 -8.59
CA SER A 165 -12.59 -6.61 -7.85
C SER A 165 -12.20 -5.83 -6.60
N VAL A 166 -12.06 -4.50 -6.71
CA VAL A 166 -11.74 -3.65 -5.53
C VAL A 166 -12.89 -3.67 -4.51
N LEU A 167 -14.15 -3.64 -4.96
CA LEU A 167 -15.30 -3.81 -4.05
C LEU A 167 -15.21 -5.10 -3.25
N LYS A 168 -14.93 -6.22 -3.92
CA LYS A 168 -14.89 -7.56 -3.30
C LYS A 168 -13.64 -7.76 -2.42
N MET A 169 -12.48 -7.29 -2.86
CA MET A 169 -11.21 -7.54 -2.17
C MET A 169 -10.88 -6.51 -1.09
N VAL A 170 -11.50 -5.31 -1.15
CA VAL A 170 -11.19 -4.20 -0.23
C VAL A 170 -12.43 -3.79 0.57
N LEU A 171 -13.47 -3.23 -0.07
CA LEU A 171 -14.58 -2.64 0.67
C LEU A 171 -15.42 -3.69 1.41
N PHE A 172 -15.73 -4.82 0.77
CA PHE A 172 -16.53 -5.86 1.41
C PHE A 172 -15.83 -6.43 2.67
N PRO A 173 -14.53 -6.80 2.65
CA PRO A 173 -13.84 -7.24 3.86
C PRO A 173 -13.74 -6.15 4.94
N ILE A 174 -13.50 -4.89 4.57
CA ILE A 174 -13.47 -3.77 5.53
C ILE A 174 -14.84 -3.63 6.20
N PHE A 175 -15.92 -3.62 5.41
CA PHE A 175 -17.27 -3.52 5.94
C PHE A 175 -17.60 -4.70 6.88
N LEU A 176 -17.21 -5.91 6.49
CA LEU A 176 -17.38 -7.09 7.34
C LEU A 176 -16.60 -6.95 8.65
N GLY A 177 -15.38 -6.43 8.60
CA GLY A 177 -14.57 -6.13 9.80
C GLY A 177 -15.23 -5.12 10.72
N LEU A 178 -15.82 -4.04 10.18
CA LEU A 178 -16.60 -3.04 10.93
C LEU A 178 -17.83 -3.65 11.60
N VAL A 179 -18.58 -4.51 10.87
CA VAL A 179 -19.75 -5.21 11.41
C VAL A 179 -19.35 -6.14 12.56
N VAL A 180 -18.29 -6.93 12.37
CA VAL A 180 -17.79 -7.84 13.41
C VAL A 180 -17.33 -7.04 14.64
N ARG A 181 -16.67 -5.89 14.44
CA ARG A 181 -16.31 -4.98 15.54
C ARG A 181 -17.53 -4.44 16.26
N ALA A 182 -18.57 -4.04 15.53
CA ALA A 182 -19.80 -3.50 16.13
C ALA A 182 -20.53 -4.56 16.98
N LEU A 183 -20.57 -5.81 16.51
CA LEU A 183 -21.26 -6.90 17.20
C LEU A 183 -20.43 -7.52 18.34
N PHE A 184 -19.11 -7.61 18.20
CA PHE A 184 -18.21 -8.33 19.10
C PHE A 184 -17.07 -7.45 19.64
N LYS A 185 -17.39 -6.23 20.07
CA LYS A 185 -16.40 -5.21 20.45
C LYS A 185 -15.28 -5.74 21.36
N LYS A 186 -15.62 -6.44 22.46
CA LYS A 186 -14.65 -6.93 23.44
C LYS A 186 -13.70 -8.00 22.85
N GLN A 187 -14.25 -8.92 22.05
CA GLN A 187 -13.47 -9.97 21.39
C GLN A 187 -12.55 -9.37 20.32
N VAL A 188 -13.06 -8.40 19.56
CA VAL A 188 -12.29 -7.70 18.52
C VAL A 188 -11.16 -6.87 19.12
N GLU A 189 -11.35 -6.20 20.27
CA GLU A 189 -10.26 -5.48 20.96
C GLU A 189 -9.10 -6.41 21.34
N GLN A 190 -9.38 -7.66 21.69
CA GLN A 190 -8.35 -8.67 21.95
C GLN A 190 -7.72 -9.20 20.65
N ALA A 191 -8.54 -9.51 19.64
CA ALA A 191 -8.07 -10.04 18.37
C ALA A 191 -7.28 -9.01 17.55
N SER A 192 -7.67 -7.74 17.59
CA SER A 192 -7.01 -6.66 16.84
C SER A 192 -5.53 -6.47 17.19
N GLN A 193 -5.14 -6.84 18.41
CA GLN A 193 -3.74 -6.81 18.83
C GLN A 193 -2.85 -7.81 18.07
N THR A 194 -3.44 -8.86 17.50
CA THR A 194 -2.73 -9.89 16.73
C THR A 194 -2.92 -9.76 15.21
N MET A 195 -3.84 -8.88 14.77
CA MET A 195 -4.08 -8.63 13.34
C MET A 195 -2.84 -8.19 12.56
N PRO A 196 -1.90 -7.39 13.12
CA PRO A 196 -0.66 -7.08 12.42
C PRO A 196 0.15 -8.33 12.02
N LEU A 197 0.14 -9.38 12.83
CA LEU A 197 0.80 -10.65 12.48
C LEU A 197 0.13 -11.32 11.27
N VAL A 198 -1.20 -11.36 11.26
CA VAL A 198 -1.98 -11.90 10.13
C VAL A 198 -1.71 -11.11 8.86
N SER A 199 -1.68 -9.78 8.96
CA SER A 199 -1.39 -8.90 7.82
C SER A 199 0.02 -9.12 7.28
N VAL A 200 1.04 -9.22 8.14
CA VAL A 200 2.42 -9.48 7.72
C VAL A 200 2.53 -10.83 7.01
N ILE A 201 1.98 -11.90 7.58
CA ILE A 201 1.98 -13.22 6.96
C ILE A 201 1.31 -13.18 5.59
N SER A 202 0.12 -12.56 5.49
CA SER A 202 -0.62 -12.46 4.24
C SER A 202 0.16 -11.69 3.17
N ILE A 203 0.74 -10.54 3.51
CA ILE A 203 1.51 -9.72 2.56
C ILE A 203 2.80 -10.44 2.13
N VAL A 204 3.48 -11.11 3.04
CA VAL A 204 4.69 -11.91 2.73
C VAL A 204 4.35 -13.07 1.79
N LEU A 205 3.22 -13.75 1.98
CA LEU A 205 2.76 -14.81 1.08
C LEU A 205 2.34 -14.26 -0.29
N ILE A 206 1.69 -13.10 -0.36
CA ILE A 206 1.39 -12.41 -1.64
C ILE A 206 2.69 -12.13 -2.38
N LEU A 207 3.66 -11.51 -1.71
CA LEU A 207 4.96 -11.20 -2.29
C LEU A 207 5.68 -12.46 -2.80
N ALA A 208 5.73 -13.51 -1.99
CA ALA A 208 6.36 -14.78 -2.35
C ALA A 208 5.68 -15.43 -3.57
N ALA A 209 4.34 -15.43 -3.62
CA ALA A 209 3.59 -15.95 -4.75
C ALA A 209 3.90 -15.19 -6.05
N VAL A 210 3.92 -13.84 -6.00
CA VAL A 210 4.26 -13.00 -7.16
C VAL A 210 5.69 -13.27 -7.64
N VAL A 211 6.66 -13.34 -6.73
CA VAL A 211 8.06 -13.65 -7.06
C VAL A 211 8.18 -15.03 -7.70
N ALA A 212 7.50 -16.04 -7.15
CA ALA A 212 7.55 -17.41 -7.66
C ALA A 212 6.99 -17.53 -9.10
N VAL A 213 5.87 -16.85 -9.38
CA VAL A 213 5.23 -16.89 -10.72
C VAL A 213 6.02 -16.08 -11.74
N SER A 214 6.69 -15.00 -11.30
CA SER A 214 7.37 -14.04 -12.19
C SER A 214 8.89 -14.21 -12.21
N LYS A 215 9.44 -15.31 -11.69
CA LYS A 215 10.89 -15.54 -11.49
C LYS A 215 11.73 -15.18 -12.71
N ASP A 216 11.40 -15.74 -13.88
CA ASP A 216 12.21 -15.58 -15.09
C ASP A 216 12.25 -14.12 -15.55
N LYS A 217 11.13 -13.43 -15.44
CA LYS A 217 11.02 -12.01 -15.77
C LYS A 217 11.72 -11.07 -14.77
N ILE A 218 11.75 -11.47 -13.49
CA ILE A 218 12.53 -10.76 -12.48
C ILE A 218 14.03 -10.85 -12.79
N ILE A 219 14.52 -11.98 -13.33
CA ILE A 219 15.92 -12.11 -13.77
C ILE A 219 16.22 -11.12 -14.90
N GLU A 220 15.30 -10.99 -15.87
CA GLU A 220 15.49 -10.14 -17.06
C GLU A 220 15.41 -8.64 -16.74
N SER A 221 14.46 -8.23 -15.87
CA SER A 221 14.07 -6.82 -15.71
C SER A 221 14.11 -6.31 -14.27
N GLY A 222 14.46 -7.16 -13.30
CA GLY A 222 14.30 -6.85 -11.88
C GLY A 222 15.06 -5.62 -11.40
N LEU A 223 16.28 -5.40 -11.88
CA LEU A 223 17.07 -4.21 -11.51
C LEU A 223 16.44 -2.92 -12.03
N LEU A 224 15.97 -2.93 -13.29
CA LEU A 224 15.30 -1.78 -13.90
C LEU A 224 14.03 -1.44 -13.10
N ILE A 225 13.17 -2.44 -12.85
CA ILE A 225 11.91 -2.22 -12.14
C ILE A 225 12.14 -1.83 -10.69
N PHE A 226 13.14 -2.42 -10.02
CA PHE A 226 13.51 -2.00 -8.68
C PHE A 226 13.93 -0.52 -8.64
N SER A 227 14.74 -0.07 -9.60
CA SER A 227 15.15 1.34 -9.71
C SER A 227 13.95 2.26 -9.93
N VAL A 228 13.02 1.87 -10.80
CA VAL A 228 11.77 2.62 -11.04
C VAL A 228 10.93 2.70 -9.77
N VAL A 229 10.79 1.60 -9.02
CA VAL A 229 10.05 1.55 -7.75
C VAL A 229 10.69 2.45 -6.69
N VAL A 230 12.02 2.43 -6.58
CA VAL A 230 12.78 3.31 -5.66
C VAL A 230 12.52 4.77 -6.01
N LEU A 231 12.66 5.15 -7.29
CA LEU A 231 12.39 6.51 -7.75
C LEU A 231 10.94 6.92 -7.51
N HIS A 232 9.98 6.06 -7.83
CA HIS A 232 8.56 6.30 -7.64
C HIS A 232 8.23 6.62 -6.18
N ASN A 233 8.70 5.78 -5.27
CA ASN A 233 8.49 5.97 -3.83
C ASN A 233 9.20 7.24 -3.30
N CYS A 234 10.47 7.45 -3.65
CA CYS A 234 11.24 8.62 -3.20
C CYS A 234 10.65 9.93 -3.73
N LEU A 235 10.26 9.99 -5.01
CA LEU A 235 9.59 11.15 -5.60
C LEU A 235 8.22 11.38 -4.96
N GLY A 236 7.48 10.30 -4.63
CA GLY A 236 6.22 10.39 -3.89
C GLY A 236 6.38 11.07 -2.54
N TYR A 237 7.37 10.66 -1.75
CA TYR A 237 7.69 11.31 -0.47
C TYR A 237 8.06 12.78 -0.66
N LEU A 238 8.95 13.07 -1.60
CA LEU A 238 9.49 14.40 -1.85
C LEU A 238 8.40 15.35 -2.31
N ILE A 239 7.69 14.99 -3.39
CA ILE A 239 6.64 15.84 -3.97
C ILE A 239 5.47 15.98 -3.01
N GLY A 240 5.08 14.89 -2.31
CA GLY A 240 4.04 14.93 -1.28
C GLY A 240 4.37 15.92 -0.16
N TYR A 241 5.62 15.95 0.33
CA TYR A 241 6.06 16.90 1.34
C TYR A 241 5.98 18.35 0.85
N PHE A 242 6.54 18.63 -0.33
CA PHE A 242 6.54 19.97 -0.88
C PHE A 242 5.13 20.45 -1.30
N ALA A 243 4.30 19.55 -1.81
CA ALA A 243 2.90 19.87 -2.09
C ALA A 243 2.16 20.28 -0.80
N ALA A 244 2.33 19.53 0.29
CA ALA A 244 1.74 19.90 1.58
C ALA A 244 2.24 21.28 2.07
N LYS A 245 3.53 21.57 1.96
CA LYS A 245 4.10 22.88 2.29
C LYS A 245 3.58 24.00 1.38
N LEU A 246 3.43 23.76 0.09
CA LEU A 246 2.85 24.71 -0.89
C LEU A 246 1.43 25.12 -0.49
N PHE A 247 0.63 24.17 0.00
CA PHE A 247 -0.71 24.45 0.52
C PHE A 247 -0.73 24.95 1.98
N LYS A 248 0.45 25.32 2.52
CA LYS A 248 0.64 25.90 3.85
C LYS A 248 0.16 24.99 4.98
N LEU A 249 0.36 23.68 4.86
CA LEU A 249 0.19 22.76 5.98
C LEU A 249 1.38 22.91 6.97
N ASN A 250 1.10 22.72 8.25
CA ASN A 250 2.14 22.69 9.28
C ASN A 250 3.10 21.51 9.06
N THR A 251 4.22 21.48 9.77
CA THR A 251 5.26 20.46 9.58
C THR A 251 4.78 19.05 9.93
N ALA A 252 3.95 18.88 10.96
CA ALA A 252 3.43 17.58 11.35
C ALA A 252 2.48 17.01 10.28
N ASP A 253 1.60 17.84 9.72
CA ASP A 253 0.70 17.46 8.63
C ASP A 253 1.48 17.19 7.34
N SER A 254 2.51 18.00 7.04
CA SER A 254 3.34 17.81 5.84
C SER A 254 4.12 16.51 5.87
N LYS A 255 4.61 16.07 7.04
CA LYS A 255 5.21 14.75 7.22
C LYS A 255 4.19 13.63 6.98
N ALA A 256 2.98 13.78 7.51
CA ALA A 256 1.91 12.80 7.33
C ALA A 256 1.53 12.67 5.84
N VAL A 257 1.31 13.78 5.14
CA VAL A 257 0.99 13.78 3.71
C VAL A 257 2.13 13.19 2.87
N ALA A 258 3.39 13.54 3.16
CA ALA A 258 4.54 12.99 2.45
C ALA A 258 4.58 11.45 2.56
N ILE A 259 4.45 10.92 3.78
CA ILE A 259 4.51 9.48 4.05
C ILE A 259 3.30 8.78 3.43
N GLU A 260 2.11 9.36 3.55
CA GLU A 260 0.88 8.81 2.97
C GLU A 260 0.97 8.70 1.45
N VAL A 261 1.36 9.79 0.77
CA VAL A 261 1.52 9.82 -0.70
C VAL A 261 2.60 8.84 -1.16
N GLY A 262 3.73 8.77 -0.48
CA GLY A 262 4.82 7.89 -0.88
C GLY A 262 4.59 6.41 -0.60
N MET A 263 3.70 6.03 0.30
CA MET A 263 3.45 4.64 0.70
C MET A 263 2.14 4.10 0.15
N GLN A 264 2.22 3.17 -0.78
CA GLN A 264 1.08 2.63 -1.50
C GLN A 264 0.49 1.37 -0.86
N ASN A 265 -0.80 1.12 -1.07
CA ASN A 265 -1.40 -0.19 -0.86
C ASN A 265 -0.95 -1.15 -1.99
N SER A 266 0.31 -1.52 -1.93
CA SER A 266 0.95 -2.40 -2.91
C SER A 266 0.38 -3.83 -2.90
N GLY A 267 -0.23 -4.27 -1.78
CA GLY A 267 -0.99 -5.51 -1.73
C GLY A 267 -2.20 -5.49 -2.68
N LEU A 268 -2.92 -4.37 -2.72
CA LEU A 268 -4.02 -4.19 -3.68
C LEU A 268 -3.50 -4.16 -5.13
N GLY A 269 -2.41 -3.44 -5.38
CA GLY A 269 -1.79 -3.41 -6.71
C GLY A 269 -1.38 -4.80 -7.19
N ALA A 270 -0.76 -5.61 -6.32
CA ALA A 270 -0.39 -6.99 -6.63
C ALA A 270 -1.61 -7.89 -6.90
N ALA A 271 -2.67 -7.76 -6.07
CA ALA A 271 -3.88 -8.55 -6.22
C ALA A 271 -4.66 -8.21 -7.50
N LEU A 272 -4.79 -6.92 -7.82
CA LEU A 272 -5.42 -6.48 -9.08
C LEU A 272 -4.62 -6.90 -10.31
N ALA A 273 -3.29 -6.75 -10.25
CA ALA A 273 -2.41 -7.19 -11.32
C ALA A 273 -2.54 -8.71 -11.58
N ALA A 274 -2.50 -9.51 -10.51
CA ALA A 274 -2.64 -10.96 -10.61
C ALA A 274 -4.03 -11.41 -11.11
N ALA A 275 -5.08 -10.62 -10.84
CA ALA A 275 -6.45 -10.96 -11.22
C ALA A 275 -6.80 -10.55 -12.66
N HIS A 276 -6.17 -9.51 -13.21
CA HIS A 276 -6.61 -8.88 -14.45
C HIS A 276 -5.56 -8.85 -15.56
N PHE A 277 -4.27 -9.10 -15.25
CA PHE A 277 -3.16 -8.94 -16.19
C PHE A 277 -2.20 -10.12 -16.14
N ASN A 278 -1.18 -10.06 -17.00
CA ASN A 278 -0.07 -10.98 -16.95
C ASN A 278 0.60 -10.93 -15.55
N PRO A 279 0.99 -12.06 -14.95
CA PRO A 279 1.61 -12.10 -13.63
C PRO A 279 2.78 -11.14 -13.41
N ILE A 280 3.53 -10.82 -14.47
CA ILE A 280 4.64 -9.86 -14.40
C ILE A 280 4.17 -8.45 -14.00
N ALA A 281 2.95 -8.05 -14.32
CA ALA A 281 2.37 -6.76 -13.90
C ALA A 281 2.25 -6.63 -12.37
N ALA A 282 2.29 -7.74 -11.62
CA ALA A 282 2.31 -7.71 -10.16
C ALA A 282 3.70 -7.43 -9.57
N VAL A 283 4.78 -7.59 -10.34
CA VAL A 283 6.17 -7.43 -9.86
C VAL A 283 6.45 -6.03 -9.33
N PRO A 284 6.07 -4.92 -10.00
CA PRO A 284 6.26 -3.57 -9.44
C PRO A 284 5.61 -3.40 -8.07
N SER A 285 4.39 -3.92 -7.89
CA SER A 285 3.68 -3.88 -6.60
C SER A 285 4.39 -4.70 -5.52
N ALA A 286 4.90 -5.88 -5.86
CA ALA A 286 5.65 -6.73 -4.94
C ALA A 286 6.97 -6.07 -4.49
N LEU A 287 7.73 -5.50 -5.42
CA LEU A 287 8.95 -4.75 -5.12
C LEU A 287 8.65 -3.48 -4.31
N PHE A 288 7.52 -2.83 -4.58
CA PHE A 288 7.07 -1.68 -3.83
C PHE A 288 6.72 -2.06 -2.37
N SER A 289 6.05 -3.21 -2.16
CA SER A 289 5.77 -3.76 -0.83
C SER A 289 7.04 -3.95 -0.01
N PHE A 290 8.10 -4.46 -0.63
CA PHE A 290 9.39 -4.59 0.01
C PHE A 290 10.03 -3.22 0.29
N TRP A 291 10.17 -2.39 -0.76
CA TRP A 291 10.95 -1.16 -0.69
C TRP A 291 10.36 -0.13 0.27
N HIS A 292 9.05 0.13 0.26
CA HIS A 292 8.45 1.13 1.11
C HIS A 292 8.54 0.78 2.62
N ASN A 293 8.69 -0.50 2.95
CA ASN A 293 8.95 -0.95 4.33
C ASN A 293 10.44 -0.86 4.74
N VAL A 294 11.33 -0.59 3.80
CA VAL A 294 12.74 -0.22 4.05
C VAL A 294 12.88 1.31 4.09
N SER A 295 12.38 1.99 3.07
CA SER A 295 12.49 3.45 2.93
C SER A 295 11.65 4.22 3.97
N GLY A 296 10.49 3.68 4.35
CA GLY A 296 9.60 4.31 5.33
C GLY A 296 10.25 4.55 6.70
N PRO A 297 10.85 3.54 7.36
CA PRO A 297 11.61 3.72 8.60
C PRO A 297 12.79 4.69 8.46
N ILE A 298 13.49 4.67 7.32
CA ILE A 298 14.60 5.61 7.04
C ILE A 298 14.04 7.04 7.01
N LEU A 299 12.98 7.29 6.23
CA LEU A 299 12.35 8.60 6.14
C LEU A 299 11.76 9.04 7.49
N ALA A 300 11.11 8.12 8.22
CA ALA A 300 10.56 8.42 9.54
C ALA A 300 11.65 8.87 10.51
N ASN A 301 12.82 8.24 10.49
CA ASN A 301 13.96 8.67 11.30
C ASN A 301 14.45 10.06 10.91
N ILE A 302 14.58 10.36 9.61
CA ILE A 302 14.95 11.69 9.12
C ILE A 302 13.94 12.73 9.59
N PHE A 303 12.65 12.47 9.40
CA PHE A 303 11.56 13.38 9.77
C PHE A 303 11.44 13.56 11.30
N SER A 304 11.76 12.55 12.10
CA SER A 304 11.70 12.66 13.57
C SER A 304 12.63 13.71 14.14
N ASN A 305 13.70 14.05 13.40
CA ASN A 305 14.69 15.09 13.75
C ASN A 305 14.27 16.50 13.27
N ILE A 306 13.29 16.61 12.39
CA ILE A 306 12.73 17.90 11.97
C ILE A 306 11.73 18.35 13.04
N LYS A 307 11.96 19.53 13.64
CA LYS A 307 11.05 20.07 14.65
C LYS A 307 9.70 20.46 14.02
N ASN A 308 8.61 20.10 14.69
CA ASN A 308 7.30 20.60 14.34
C ASN A 308 7.19 22.07 14.80
N GLU A 309 6.53 22.89 14.00
CA GLU A 309 6.11 24.24 14.40
C GLU A 309 5.19 24.13 15.63
N LYS A 310 5.36 25.05 16.58
CA LYS A 310 4.51 25.13 17.78
C LYS A 310 3.14 25.65 17.42
#